data_06af73ae776b6dd09b62e2c02b465a85
#
_entry.id   06af73ae776b6dd09b62e2c02b465a85
#
_cell.length_a   1.000
_cell.length_b   1.000
_cell.length_c   1.000
_cell.angle_alpha   90.00
_cell.angle_beta   90.00
_cell.angle_gamma   90.00
#
_symmetry.space_group_name_H-M   'P 1'
#
loop_
_entity.id
_entity.type
_entity.pdbx_description
1 polymer ?
#
loop_
_entity_poly.entity_id
_entity_poly.type
_entity_poly.pdbx_seq_one_letter_code
_entity_poly.pdbx_strand_id
1 'polypeptide(L)'
;MIPKAELKEGIDSATSFTSVCINTAIYLPWLVSQCLKNGVVFKRGTFKHISEAGAEGVHHTGKSADLVLNCTGLGSLKLGGVEDKKMHPARGQIVVVRNDAGKMYSLSGTDDGSEEVMYIMTRAAGGGTVLGGCYQKNNWESQPDPSLAIRIMKRCVEICPQLTGGKGIEHLDIIRHSVGLRPAREGGARIEKEKVNGLWVVHSYGFGGAGYQCSYGAAQAAVRLIDRALQDKARL
;
A
#
# COMPACT_ATOMS: atom_id res chain seq x y z
N MET A 1 21.52 -8.93 14.57
CA MET A 1 21.04 -8.61 15.92
C MET A 1 21.87 -7.46 16.47
N ILE A 2 21.24 -6.49 17.09
CA ILE A 2 21.92 -5.40 17.79
C ILE A 2 22.18 -5.87 19.22
N PRO A 3 23.40 -5.67 19.77
CA PRO A 3 23.73 -6.04 21.16
C PRO A 3 22.78 -5.38 22.15
N LYS A 4 22.39 -6.09 23.20
CA LYS A 4 21.43 -5.58 24.20
C LYS A 4 21.92 -4.27 24.89
N ALA A 5 23.20 -4.12 25.06
CA ALA A 5 23.82 -2.91 25.64
C ALA A 5 23.67 -1.65 24.76
N GLU A 6 23.36 -1.81 23.48
CA GLU A 6 23.14 -0.71 22.53
C GLU A 6 21.64 -0.39 22.32
N LEU A 7 20.76 -1.18 22.93
CA LEU A 7 19.32 -0.96 22.84
C LEU A 7 18.90 0.17 23.78
N LYS A 8 17.92 0.95 23.35
CA LYS A 8 17.25 1.91 24.26
C LYS A 8 16.45 1.16 25.31
N GLU A 9 16.27 1.79 26.45
CA GLU A 9 15.37 1.31 27.49
C GLU A 9 13.97 1.03 26.93
N GLY A 10 13.35 -0.06 27.35
CA GLY A 10 12.05 -0.52 26.86
C GLY A 10 12.07 -1.29 25.54
N ILE A 11 13.25 -1.51 24.92
CA ILE A 11 13.39 -2.33 23.72
C ILE A 11 14.01 -3.68 24.08
N ASP A 12 13.26 -4.77 23.91
CA ASP A 12 13.71 -6.12 24.24
C ASP A 12 14.74 -6.68 23.26
N SER A 13 14.57 -6.40 21.96
CA SER A 13 15.46 -6.86 20.90
C SER A 13 15.41 -5.96 19.67
N ALA A 14 16.50 -5.91 18.90
CA ALA A 14 16.54 -5.22 17.62
C ALA A 14 17.46 -5.90 16.61
N THR A 15 17.15 -5.70 15.34
CA THR A 15 17.96 -6.13 14.19
C THR A 15 18.24 -4.96 13.27
N SER A 16 19.44 -4.94 12.68
CA SER A 16 19.77 -4.02 11.59
C SER A 16 20.03 -4.83 10.32
N PHE A 17 19.52 -4.35 9.19
CA PHE A 17 19.72 -4.97 7.89
C PHE A 17 19.60 -3.92 6.80
N THR A 18 20.17 -4.22 5.62
CA THR A 18 20.03 -3.37 4.43
C THR A 18 18.64 -3.52 3.84
N SER A 19 17.97 -2.42 3.60
CA SER A 19 16.63 -2.38 3.01
C SER A 19 16.51 -1.18 2.06
N VAL A 20 15.33 -1.02 1.46
CA VAL A 20 15.02 0.08 0.54
C VAL A 20 13.77 0.82 0.99
N CYS A 21 13.72 2.12 0.72
CA CYS A 21 12.53 2.94 0.88
C CYS A 21 12.07 3.43 -0.50
N ILE A 22 10.84 3.05 -0.88
CA ILE A 22 10.27 3.40 -2.18
C ILE A 22 9.66 4.81 -2.10
N ASN A 23 10.13 5.74 -2.94
CA ASN A 23 9.44 7.00 -3.16
C ASN A 23 8.27 6.77 -4.13
N THR A 24 7.09 6.52 -3.59
CA THR A 24 5.89 6.18 -4.37
C THR A 24 5.41 7.31 -5.27
N ALA A 25 5.74 8.57 -4.94
CA ALA A 25 5.42 9.72 -5.78
C ALA A 25 6.22 9.74 -7.10
N ILE A 26 7.38 9.09 -7.13
CA ILE A 26 8.20 8.91 -8.34
C ILE A 26 7.90 7.56 -8.99
N TYR A 27 7.78 6.50 -8.19
CA TYR A 27 7.64 5.13 -8.67
C TYR A 27 6.35 4.91 -9.49
N LEU A 28 5.20 5.43 -9.03
CA LEU A 28 3.93 5.27 -9.75
C LEU A 28 3.92 5.98 -11.11
N PRO A 29 4.30 7.26 -11.24
CA PRO A 29 4.42 7.92 -12.56
C PRO A 29 5.42 7.21 -13.48
N TRP A 30 6.52 6.67 -12.93
CA TRP A 30 7.48 5.89 -13.70
C TRP A 30 6.83 4.62 -14.25
N LEU A 31 6.09 3.85 -13.44
CA LEU A 31 5.35 2.66 -13.90
C LEU A 31 4.34 3.02 -14.99
N VAL A 32 3.57 4.10 -14.83
CA VAL A 32 2.64 4.60 -15.87
C VAL A 32 3.41 4.89 -17.16
N SER A 33 4.57 5.53 -17.08
CA SER A 33 5.39 5.81 -18.27
C SER A 33 5.86 4.53 -18.97
N GLN A 34 6.23 3.48 -18.20
CA GLN A 34 6.58 2.18 -18.79
C GLN A 34 5.37 1.50 -19.46
N CYS A 35 4.22 1.55 -18.84
CA CYS A 35 2.99 1.02 -19.43
C CYS A 35 2.67 1.72 -20.77
N LEU A 36 2.71 3.05 -20.80
CA LEU A 36 2.46 3.84 -22.03
C LEU A 36 3.46 3.52 -23.13
N LYS A 37 4.75 3.37 -22.81
CA LYS A 37 5.81 2.96 -23.77
C LYS A 37 5.55 1.58 -24.37
N ASN A 38 4.85 0.70 -23.64
CA ASN A 38 4.47 -0.63 -24.08
C ASN A 38 3.07 -0.69 -24.70
N GLY A 39 2.48 0.45 -25.05
CA GLY A 39 1.20 0.52 -25.77
C GLY A 39 -0.05 0.34 -24.88
N VAL A 40 0.09 0.37 -23.55
CA VAL A 40 -1.07 0.30 -22.64
C VAL A 40 -1.87 1.59 -22.75
N VAL A 41 -3.17 1.48 -22.94
CA VAL A 41 -4.10 2.60 -22.98
C VAL A 41 -4.77 2.79 -21.62
N PHE A 42 -4.68 4.00 -21.06
CA PHE A 42 -5.32 4.36 -19.81
C PHE A 42 -6.65 5.06 -20.09
N LYS A 43 -7.74 4.52 -19.55
CA LYS A 43 -9.07 5.14 -19.58
C LYS A 43 -9.61 5.28 -18.15
N ARG A 44 -10.25 6.41 -17.84
CA ARG A 44 -11.02 6.57 -16.62
C ARG A 44 -12.42 6.03 -16.85
N GLY A 45 -12.90 5.18 -15.93
CA GLY A 45 -14.23 4.62 -15.98
C GLY A 45 -14.73 4.22 -14.61
N THR A 46 -16.06 4.09 -14.48
CA THR A 46 -16.71 3.57 -13.27
C THR A 46 -17.57 2.39 -13.71
N PHE A 47 -17.39 1.25 -13.05
CA PHE A 47 -18.14 0.03 -13.32
C PHE A 47 -18.94 -0.37 -12.07
N LYS A 48 -20.19 -0.76 -12.28
CA LYS A 48 -21.06 -1.31 -11.23
C LYS A 48 -20.88 -2.81 -11.07
N HIS A 49 -20.50 -3.49 -12.14
CA HIS A 49 -20.27 -4.93 -12.18
C HIS A 49 -18.97 -5.23 -12.94
N ILE A 50 -18.22 -6.25 -12.50
CA ILE A 50 -16.90 -6.58 -13.08
C ILE A 50 -16.99 -6.97 -14.56
N SER A 51 -18.09 -7.60 -15.01
CA SER A 51 -18.28 -7.99 -16.40
C SER A 51 -18.41 -6.78 -17.36
N GLU A 52 -18.81 -5.61 -16.87
CA GLU A 52 -18.87 -4.39 -17.68
C GLU A 52 -17.47 -4.00 -18.20
N ALA A 53 -16.42 -4.29 -17.42
CA ALA A 53 -15.04 -3.99 -17.83
C ALA A 53 -14.57 -4.83 -19.03
N GLY A 54 -15.21 -5.98 -19.26
CA GLY A 54 -14.94 -6.86 -20.40
C GLY A 54 -15.86 -6.64 -21.60
N ALA A 55 -16.86 -5.75 -21.50
CA ALA A 55 -17.86 -5.57 -22.52
C ALA A 55 -17.31 -4.92 -23.81
N GLU A 56 -18.01 -5.16 -24.92
CA GLU A 56 -17.73 -4.52 -26.21
C GLU A 56 -17.78 -2.99 -26.07
N GLY A 57 -16.87 -2.28 -26.75
CA GLY A 57 -16.77 -0.82 -26.70
C GLY A 57 -16.00 -0.24 -25.52
N VAL A 58 -15.74 -1.02 -24.47
CA VAL A 58 -14.94 -0.58 -23.33
C VAL A 58 -13.44 -0.60 -23.65
N HIS A 59 -12.97 -1.68 -24.27
CA HIS A 59 -11.59 -1.77 -24.74
C HIS A 59 -11.33 -0.75 -25.87
N HIS A 60 -10.10 -0.22 -25.96
CA HIS A 60 -9.74 0.81 -26.94
C HIS A 60 -9.88 0.35 -28.41
N THR A 61 -9.85 -0.95 -28.68
CA THR A 61 -10.09 -1.53 -30.01
C THR A 61 -11.57 -1.68 -30.35
N GLY A 62 -12.49 -1.37 -29.44
CA GLY A 62 -13.92 -1.60 -29.58
C GLY A 62 -14.36 -3.04 -29.34
N LYS A 63 -13.46 -4.00 -29.25
CA LYS A 63 -13.78 -5.43 -29.02
C LYS A 63 -14.01 -5.71 -27.54
N SER A 64 -14.70 -6.80 -27.23
CA SER A 64 -14.76 -7.34 -25.87
C SER A 64 -13.38 -7.81 -25.40
N ALA A 65 -13.13 -7.74 -24.10
CA ALA A 65 -11.89 -8.24 -23.53
C ALA A 65 -11.88 -9.77 -23.45
N ASP A 66 -10.72 -10.36 -23.67
CA ASP A 66 -10.52 -11.80 -23.51
C ASP A 66 -10.51 -12.23 -22.04
N LEU A 67 -10.11 -11.30 -21.16
CA LEU A 67 -9.96 -11.49 -19.72
C LEU A 67 -9.94 -10.12 -19.03
N VAL A 68 -10.38 -10.07 -17.78
CA VAL A 68 -10.26 -8.89 -16.91
C VAL A 68 -9.33 -9.20 -15.73
N LEU A 69 -8.35 -8.33 -15.50
CA LEU A 69 -7.53 -8.36 -14.28
C LEU A 69 -8.11 -7.37 -13.26
N ASN A 70 -8.65 -7.88 -12.17
CA ASN A 70 -9.22 -7.08 -11.08
C ASN A 70 -8.14 -6.68 -10.05
N CYS A 71 -7.80 -5.41 -10.02
CA CYS A 71 -6.91 -4.78 -9.05
C CYS A 71 -7.61 -3.65 -8.26
N THR A 72 -8.93 -3.74 -8.06
CA THR A 72 -9.74 -2.62 -7.53
C THR A 72 -9.58 -2.39 -6.02
N GLY A 73 -8.80 -3.20 -5.31
CA GLY A 73 -8.54 -3.00 -3.88
C GLY A 73 -9.82 -2.94 -3.05
N LEU A 74 -10.02 -1.86 -2.27
CA LEU A 74 -11.25 -1.67 -1.47
C LEU A 74 -12.52 -1.61 -2.33
N GLY A 75 -12.43 -1.25 -3.60
CA GLY A 75 -13.55 -1.29 -4.53
C GLY A 75 -14.15 -2.68 -4.71
N SER A 76 -13.34 -3.74 -4.55
CA SER A 76 -13.79 -5.14 -4.63
C SER A 76 -14.86 -5.49 -3.58
N LEU A 77 -14.98 -4.72 -2.48
CA LEU A 77 -16.01 -4.91 -1.47
C LEU A 77 -17.43 -4.72 -2.04
N LYS A 78 -17.61 -3.80 -2.98
CA LYS A 78 -18.93 -3.39 -3.53
C LYS A 78 -19.08 -3.63 -5.02
N LEU A 79 -18.01 -4.01 -5.72
CA LEU A 79 -18.07 -4.27 -7.16
C LEU A 79 -18.89 -5.51 -7.44
N GLY A 80 -20.00 -5.38 -8.15
CA GLY A 80 -20.90 -6.49 -8.51
C GLY A 80 -20.14 -7.60 -9.24
N GLY A 81 -20.47 -8.85 -8.93
CA GLY A 81 -19.76 -10.04 -9.41
C GLY A 81 -18.43 -10.32 -8.73
N VAL A 82 -18.06 -9.50 -7.72
CA VAL A 82 -16.89 -9.71 -6.83
C VAL A 82 -17.33 -9.72 -5.37
N GLU A 83 -17.86 -8.62 -4.88
CA GLU A 83 -18.49 -8.41 -3.55
C GLU A 83 -17.75 -9.09 -2.41
N ASP A 84 -16.41 -8.94 -2.39
CA ASP A 84 -15.54 -9.63 -1.43
C ASP A 84 -15.68 -9.07 -0.02
N LYS A 85 -16.52 -9.72 0.79
CA LYS A 85 -16.82 -9.36 2.19
C LYS A 85 -15.60 -9.41 3.14
N LYS A 86 -14.51 -10.05 2.71
CA LYS A 86 -13.26 -10.13 3.49
C LYS A 86 -12.43 -8.85 3.36
N MET A 87 -12.73 -7.99 2.38
CA MET A 87 -12.05 -6.71 2.22
C MET A 87 -12.45 -5.73 3.30
N HIS A 88 -11.46 -5.00 3.81
CA HIS A 88 -11.66 -3.93 4.78
C HIS A 88 -10.53 -2.89 4.69
N PRO A 89 -10.76 -1.64 5.07
CA PRO A 89 -9.68 -0.68 5.20
C PRO A 89 -8.86 -0.97 6.47
N ALA A 90 -7.56 -0.76 6.36
CA ALA A 90 -6.72 -0.55 7.53
C ALA A 90 -6.16 0.88 7.45
N ARG A 91 -6.77 1.79 8.21
CA ARG A 91 -6.41 3.19 8.21
C ARG A 91 -4.99 3.38 8.74
N GLY A 92 -4.20 4.17 8.03
CA GLY A 92 -2.89 4.61 8.46
C GLY A 92 -2.77 6.12 8.37
N GLN A 93 -2.28 6.74 9.44
CA GLN A 93 -1.94 8.16 9.45
C GLN A 93 -0.44 8.35 9.54
N ILE A 94 0.08 9.35 8.84
CA ILE A 94 1.48 9.71 8.82
C ILE A 94 1.67 11.22 8.88
N VAL A 95 2.85 11.63 9.33
CA VAL A 95 3.36 13.00 9.17
C VAL A 95 4.57 12.94 8.23
N VAL A 96 4.64 13.82 7.26
CA VAL A 96 5.79 13.94 6.35
C VAL A 96 6.55 15.20 6.70
N VAL A 97 7.87 15.08 6.93
CA VAL A 97 8.75 16.18 7.34
C VAL A 97 9.94 16.30 6.40
N ARG A 98 10.62 17.49 6.37
CA ARG A 98 11.87 17.67 5.64
C ARG A 98 13.09 17.15 6.39
N ASN A 99 12.99 16.98 7.70
CA ASN A 99 14.07 16.45 8.51
C ASN A 99 14.51 15.06 8.04
N ASP A 100 15.81 14.76 8.13
CA ASP A 100 16.38 13.47 7.73
C ASP A 100 16.81 12.66 8.95
N ALA A 101 16.41 11.40 8.98
CA ALA A 101 16.77 10.46 10.03
C ALA A 101 18.09 9.73 9.77
N GLY A 102 18.67 9.87 8.57
CA GLY A 102 19.88 9.16 8.13
C GLY A 102 19.68 7.68 7.84
N LYS A 103 18.71 7.03 8.51
CA LYS A 103 18.34 5.62 8.32
C LYS A 103 16.87 5.38 8.62
N MET A 104 16.36 4.23 8.25
CA MET A 104 15.00 3.82 8.59
C MET A 104 14.96 3.21 10.00
N TYR A 105 13.84 3.45 10.68
CA TYR A 105 13.52 2.84 11.98
C TYR A 105 12.12 2.22 11.90
N SER A 106 11.92 1.11 12.56
CA SER A 106 10.62 0.53 12.80
C SER A 106 10.58 -0.11 14.17
N LEU A 107 9.53 0.15 14.93
CA LEU A 107 9.33 -0.40 16.26
C LEU A 107 7.94 -1.07 16.27
N SER A 108 7.87 -2.28 16.78
CA SER A 108 6.63 -3.00 17.04
C SER A 108 6.25 -2.88 18.52
N GLY A 109 4.97 -2.68 18.77
CA GLY A 109 4.46 -2.37 20.09
C GLY A 109 4.69 -0.89 20.44
N THR A 110 3.70 -0.28 21.08
CA THR A 110 3.81 1.05 21.66
C THR A 110 2.86 1.10 22.85
N ASP A 111 3.18 1.95 23.83
CA ASP A 111 2.36 2.15 25.02
C ASP A 111 1.04 2.88 24.71
N ASP A 112 0.94 3.50 23.53
CA ASP A 112 -0.24 4.27 23.09
C ASP A 112 -1.41 3.39 22.59
N GLY A 113 -1.17 2.09 22.42
CA GLY A 113 -2.20 1.12 22.04
C GLY A 113 -1.80 0.17 20.92
N SER A 114 -2.52 -0.95 20.83
CA SER A 114 -2.24 -2.05 19.89
C SER A 114 -2.36 -1.67 18.41
N GLU A 115 -3.08 -0.59 18.09
CA GLU A 115 -3.27 -0.10 16.72
C GLU A 115 -2.24 0.97 16.33
N GLU A 116 -1.42 1.45 17.26
CA GLU A 116 -0.38 2.43 16.98
C GLU A 116 0.97 1.72 16.74
N VAL A 117 1.72 2.23 15.78
CA VAL A 117 3.03 1.69 15.38
C VAL A 117 3.98 2.86 15.20
N MET A 118 5.29 2.58 15.28
CA MET A 118 6.30 3.59 15.00
C MET A 118 7.18 3.16 13.83
N TYR A 119 7.31 4.04 12.85
CA TYR A 119 8.32 3.92 11.78
C TYR A 119 8.76 5.29 11.28
N ILE A 120 10.01 5.35 10.86
CA ILE A 120 10.65 6.52 10.24
C ILE A 120 11.25 6.04 8.94
N MET A 121 10.86 6.66 7.82
CA MET A 121 11.30 6.26 6.47
C MET A 121 11.67 7.49 5.66
N THR A 122 12.96 7.74 5.48
CA THR A 122 13.44 8.81 4.58
C THR A 122 13.34 8.33 3.14
N ARG A 123 12.57 9.06 2.32
CA ARG A 123 12.38 8.75 0.91
C ARG A 123 13.44 9.46 0.07
N ALA A 124 13.96 8.76 -0.91
CA ALA A 124 14.94 9.30 -1.86
C ALA A 124 14.39 10.49 -2.69
N ALA A 125 15.29 11.24 -3.32
CA ALA A 125 14.99 12.31 -4.27
C ALA A 125 14.05 13.39 -3.72
N GLY A 126 14.31 13.86 -2.51
CA GLY A 126 13.54 14.95 -1.89
C GLY A 126 12.12 14.56 -1.45
N GLY A 127 11.80 13.28 -1.37
CA GLY A 127 10.48 12.81 -0.96
C GLY A 127 10.09 13.09 0.48
N GLY A 128 11.00 13.64 1.29
CA GLY A 128 10.84 13.87 2.72
C GLY A 128 10.88 12.59 3.56
N THR A 129 10.87 12.74 4.86
CA THR A 129 10.84 11.64 5.81
C THR A 129 9.41 11.39 6.27
N VAL A 130 8.97 10.17 6.16
CA VAL A 130 7.66 9.70 6.63
C VAL A 130 7.78 9.27 8.08
N LEU A 131 7.03 9.90 8.95
CA LEU A 131 6.85 9.53 10.35
C LEU A 131 5.49 8.82 10.49
N GLY A 132 5.46 7.62 11.00
CA GLY A 132 4.24 6.85 11.18
C GLY A 132 4.19 6.16 12.53
N GLY A 133 3.13 5.65 12.93
CA GLY A 133 1.81 5.77 12.36
C GLY A 133 0.78 4.95 13.13
N CYS A 134 -0.21 4.44 12.42
CA CYS A 134 -1.22 3.56 13.00
C CYS A 134 -1.66 2.48 12.00
N TYR A 135 -2.36 1.45 12.52
CA TYR A 135 -2.99 0.40 11.73
C TYR A 135 -4.38 0.12 12.32
N GLN A 136 -5.37 0.94 11.93
CA GLN A 136 -6.72 0.88 12.47
C GLN A 136 -7.63 0.09 11.53
N LYS A 137 -7.93 -1.16 11.91
CA LYS A 137 -8.78 -2.06 11.14
C LYS A 137 -10.22 -1.54 11.10
N ASN A 138 -10.85 -1.63 9.93
CA ASN A 138 -12.24 -1.20 9.67
C ASN A 138 -12.51 0.31 9.89
N ASN A 139 -11.49 1.12 10.03
CA ASN A 139 -11.64 2.57 10.17
C ASN A 139 -11.60 3.23 8.78
N TRP A 140 -12.69 3.89 8.39
CA TRP A 140 -12.87 4.60 7.12
C TRP A 140 -12.59 6.10 7.20
N GLU A 141 -12.21 6.62 8.39
CA GLU A 141 -11.94 8.04 8.54
C GLU A 141 -10.76 8.48 7.66
N SER A 142 -11.02 9.45 6.80
CA SER A 142 -10.04 9.94 5.82
C SER A 142 -9.31 11.21 6.25
N GLN A 143 -9.77 11.84 7.33
CA GLN A 143 -9.16 13.06 7.85
C GLN A 143 -8.06 12.72 8.87
N PRO A 144 -6.96 13.50 8.90
CA PRO A 144 -5.96 13.37 9.94
C PRO A 144 -6.50 13.73 11.32
N ASP A 145 -6.17 12.92 12.32
CA ASP A 145 -6.37 13.21 13.74
C ASP A 145 -5.16 14.00 14.27
N PRO A 146 -5.35 15.27 14.74
CA PRO A 146 -4.26 16.08 15.27
C PRO A 146 -3.60 15.48 16.51
N SER A 147 -4.36 14.83 17.38
CA SER A 147 -3.84 14.21 18.60
C SER A 147 -2.93 13.02 18.26
N LEU A 148 -3.35 12.17 17.32
CA LEU A 148 -2.53 11.08 16.81
C LEU A 148 -1.27 11.60 16.11
N ALA A 149 -1.36 12.70 15.36
CA ALA A 149 -0.20 13.31 14.73
C ALA A 149 0.88 13.72 15.75
N ILE A 150 0.46 14.32 16.87
CA ILE A 150 1.35 14.71 17.97
C ILE A 150 2.01 13.46 18.57
N ARG A 151 1.27 12.40 18.83
CA ARG A 151 1.83 11.14 19.37
C ARG A 151 2.83 10.51 18.40
N ILE A 152 2.51 10.46 17.09
CA ILE A 152 3.43 9.98 16.05
C ILE A 152 4.75 10.78 16.09
N MET A 153 4.69 12.10 16.09
CA MET A 153 5.86 12.97 16.10
C MET A 153 6.70 12.77 17.35
N LYS A 154 6.07 12.71 18.53
CA LYS A 154 6.76 12.49 19.81
C LYS A 154 7.51 11.17 19.81
N ARG A 155 6.87 10.04 19.46
CA ARG A 155 7.52 8.72 19.40
C ARG A 155 8.70 8.71 18.42
N CYS A 156 8.55 9.32 17.25
CA CYS A 156 9.62 9.35 16.27
C CYS A 156 10.82 10.17 16.72
N VAL A 157 10.60 11.33 17.35
CA VAL A 157 11.70 12.16 17.90
C VAL A 157 12.36 11.48 19.11
N GLU A 158 11.59 10.80 19.94
CA GLU A 158 12.13 10.01 21.08
C GLU A 158 13.05 8.90 20.61
N ILE A 159 12.66 8.12 19.61
CA ILE A 159 13.46 7.02 19.07
C ILE A 159 14.65 7.55 18.23
N CYS A 160 14.46 8.64 17.51
CA CYS A 160 15.45 9.24 16.63
C CYS A 160 15.64 10.74 16.95
N PRO A 161 16.31 11.10 18.09
CA PRO A 161 16.52 12.50 18.49
C PRO A 161 17.26 13.33 17.43
N GLN A 162 18.10 12.71 16.61
CA GLN A 162 18.83 13.38 15.52
C GLN A 162 17.91 13.98 14.46
N LEU A 163 16.66 13.55 14.33
CA LEU A 163 15.67 14.18 13.47
C LEU A 163 15.54 15.69 13.72
N THR A 164 15.68 16.11 14.98
CA THR A 164 15.51 17.49 15.42
C THR A 164 16.79 18.06 16.05
N GLY A 165 17.92 17.36 15.90
CA GLY A 165 19.18 17.74 16.57
C GLY A 165 19.10 17.69 18.10
N GLY A 166 18.33 16.74 18.65
CA GLY A 166 18.08 16.57 20.09
C GLY A 166 17.05 17.55 20.68
N LYS A 167 16.34 18.29 19.84
CA LYS A 167 15.28 19.21 20.24
C LYS A 167 13.90 18.53 20.11
N GLY A 168 12.85 19.19 20.56
CA GLY A 168 11.49 18.64 20.55
C GLY A 168 10.80 18.64 19.19
N ILE A 169 9.52 18.20 19.18
CA ILE A 169 8.72 18.07 17.96
C ILE A 169 8.47 19.41 17.25
N GLU A 170 8.60 20.53 17.95
CA GLU A 170 8.47 21.90 17.42
C GLU A 170 9.59 22.25 16.40
N HIS A 171 10.64 21.43 16.30
CA HIS A 171 11.72 21.55 15.33
C HIS A 171 11.56 20.60 14.13
N LEU A 172 10.41 19.95 14.00
CA LEU A 172 10.04 19.22 12.80
C LEU A 172 9.51 20.18 11.73
N ASP A 173 10.15 20.21 10.56
CA ASP A 173 9.68 20.95 9.40
C ASP A 173 8.61 20.14 8.66
N ILE A 174 7.35 20.32 9.05
CA ILE A 174 6.21 19.54 8.57
C ILE A 174 5.85 19.95 7.15
N ILE A 175 5.88 19.00 6.23
CA ILE A 175 5.40 19.17 4.85
C ILE A 175 3.88 18.96 4.81
N ARG A 176 3.39 17.85 5.43
CA ARG A 176 1.96 17.53 5.45
C ARG A 176 1.62 16.43 6.46
N HIS A 177 0.35 16.40 6.84
CA HIS A 177 -0.33 15.25 7.42
C HIS A 177 -1.04 14.46 6.32
N SER A 178 -1.07 13.14 6.41
CA SER A 178 -1.75 12.30 5.42
C SER A 178 -2.40 11.09 6.07
N VAL A 179 -3.54 10.69 5.51
CA VAL A 179 -4.23 9.45 5.83
C VAL A 179 -4.32 8.59 4.58
N GLY A 180 -4.15 7.29 4.73
CA GLY A 180 -4.37 6.30 3.69
C GLY A 180 -5.15 5.11 4.21
N LEU A 181 -6.05 4.60 3.39
CA LEU A 181 -6.83 3.39 3.68
C LEU A 181 -6.16 2.21 2.95
N ARG A 182 -5.40 1.41 3.69
CA ARG A 182 -4.75 0.22 3.11
C ARG A 182 -5.81 -0.81 2.75
N PRO A 183 -5.82 -1.35 1.54
CA PRO A 183 -6.79 -2.39 1.12
C PRO A 183 -6.40 -3.74 1.73
N ALA A 184 -6.81 -3.97 2.96
CA ALA A 184 -6.56 -5.22 3.67
C ALA A 184 -7.67 -6.25 3.42
N ARG A 185 -7.34 -7.53 3.53
CA ARG A 185 -8.26 -8.64 3.34
C ARG A 185 -8.04 -9.71 4.40
N GLU A 186 -9.09 -10.21 4.99
CA GLU A 186 -9.03 -11.35 5.90
C GLU A 186 -8.58 -12.61 5.15
N GLY A 187 -7.63 -13.34 5.75
CA GLY A 187 -7.02 -14.51 5.13
C GLY A 187 -5.94 -14.21 4.08
N GLY A 188 -5.58 -12.93 3.89
CA GLY A 188 -4.52 -12.51 2.98
C GLY A 188 -5.00 -12.06 1.60
N ALA A 189 -4.06 -11.69 0.75
CA ALA A 189 -4.33 -11.21 -0.60
C ALA A 189 -5.04 -12.26 -1.46
N ARG A 190 -5.93 -11.80 -2.33
CA ARG A 190 -6.62 -12.62 -3.33
C ARG A 190 -5.83 -12.59 -4.63
N ILE A 191 -5.16 -13.71 -4.98
CA ILE A 191 -4.50 -13.91 -6.27
C ILE A 191 -5.04 -15.23 -6.83
N GLU A 192 -6.13 -15.15 -7.59
CA GLU A 192 -6.81 -16.31 -8.15
C GLU A 192 -7.58 -15.97 -9.42
N LYS A 193 -7.98 -16.99 -10.19
CA LYS A 193 -8.83 -16.84 -11.38
C LYS A 193 -10.19 -17.48 -11.17
N GLU A 194 -11.23 -16.87 -11.70
CA GLU A 194 -12.59 -17.43 -11.77
C GLU A 194 -13.31 -17.00 -13.04
N LYS A 195 -14.47 -17.61 -13.32
CA LYS A 195 -15.38 -17.13 -14.36
C LYS A 195 -16.55 -16.40 -13.75
N VAL A 196 -16.79 -15.17 -14.19
CA VAL A 196 -17.96 -14.35 -13.82
C VAL A 196 -18.77 -14.08 -15.08
N ASN A 197 -19.99 -14.59 -15.15
CA ASN A 197 -20.85 -14.49 -16.33
C ASN A 197 -20.15 -14.91 -17.65
N GLY A 198 -19.34 -15.98 -17.59
CA GLY A 198 -18.59 -16.49 -18.75
C GLY A 198 -17.26 -15.79 -19.05
N LEU A 199 -17.02 -14.61 -18.47
CA LEU A 199 -15.77 -13.86 -18.61
C LEU A 199 -14.72 -14.38 -17.61
N TRP A 200 -13.49 -14.62 -18.08
CA TRP A 200 -12.37 -14.89 -17.18
C TRP A 200 -11.97 -13.63 -16.43
N VAL A 201 -11.90 -13.74 -15.11
CA VAL A 201 -11.41 -12.69 -14.20
C VAL A 201 -10.25 -13.25 -13.40
N VAL A 202 -9.14 -12.53 -13.42
CA VAL A 202 -8.01 -12.76 -12.51
C VAL A 202 -8.04 -11.68 -11.44
N HIS A 203 -7.98 -12.06 -10.19
CA HIS A 203 -7.94 -11.13 -9.06
C HIS A 203 -6.51 -10.92 -8.57
N SER A 204 -6.14 -9.70 -8.22
CA SER A 204 -4.87 -9.36 -7.58
C SER A 204 -5.06 -8.14 -6.67
N TYR A 205 -5.52 -8.36 -5.44
CA TYR A 205 -5.81 -7.29 -4.49
C TYR A 205 -5.76 -7.79 -3.03
N GLY A 206 -5.91 -6.86 -2.06
CA GLY A 206 -6.02 -7.20 -0.65
C GLY A 206 -4.68 -7.33 0.09
N PHE A 207 -3.62 -6.67 -0.41
CA PHE A 207 -2.26 -6.76 0.13
C PHE A 207 -2.01 -5.95 1.41
N GLY A 208 -2.98 -5.16 1.86
CA GLY A 208 -2.84 -4.32 3.05
C GLY A 208 -1.65 -3.36 2.95
N GLY A 209 -0.76 -3.39 3.94
CA GLY A 209 0.45 -2.55 3.98
C GLY A 209 1.59 -3.04 3.08
N ALA A 210 1.52 -4.27 2.55
CA ALA A 210 2.61 -4.91 1.80
C ALA A 210 2.53 -4.71 0.27
N GLY A 211 1.53 -3.97 -0.24
CA GLY A 211 1.25 -3.89 -1.67
C GLY A 211 2.43 -3.48 -2.54
N TYR A 212 3.20 -2.47 -2.14
CA TYR A 212 4.37 -2.03 -2.91
C TYR A 212 5.51 -3.04 -2.88
N GLN A 213 5.86 -3.54 -1.70
CA GLN A 213 7.00 -4.46 -1.55
C GLN A 213 6.74 -5.83 -2.19
N CYS A 214 5.47 -6.27 -2.27
CA CYS A 214 5.07 -7.52 -2.91
C CYS A 214 4.71 -7.36 -4.39
N SER A 215 4.74 -6.14 -4.95
CA SER A 215 4.14 -5.81 -6.26
C SER A 215 4.67 -6.69 -7.41
N TYR A 216 5.96 -6.91 -7.51
CA TYR A 216 6.55 -7.74 -8.56
C TYR A 216 6.13 -9.21 -8.46
N GLY A 217 6.22 -9.81 -7.27
CA GLY A 217 5.80 -11.19 -7.04
C GLY A 217 4.29 -11.38 -7.28
N ALA A 218 3.47 -10.43 -6.85
CA ALA A 218 2.04 -10.43 -7.07
C ALA A 218 1.70 -10.32 -8.58
N ALA A 219 2.36 -9.42 -9.30
CA ALA A 219 2.19 -9.28 -10.74
C ALA A 219 2.60 -10.57 -11.47
N GLN A 220 3.74 -11.17 -11.12
CA GLN A 220 4.18 -12.44 -11.72
C GLN A 220 3.19 -13.58 -11.47
N ALA A 221 2.63 -13.68 -10.26
CA ALA A 221 1.61 -14.66 -9.94
C ALA A 221 0.31 -14.44 -10.74
N ALA A 222 -0.12 -13.18 -10.87
CA ALA A 222 -1.30 -12.83 -11.67
C ALA A 222 -1.10 -13.16 -13.16
N VAL A 223 0.06 -12.84 -13.74
CA VAL A 223 0.39 -13.15 -15.14
C VAL A 223 0.34 -14.67 -15.41
N ARG A 224 0.88 -15.50 -14.52
CA ARG A 224 0.75 -16.96 -14.64
C ARG A 224 -0.71 -17.45 -14.66
N LEU A 225 -1.59 -16.78 -13.92
CA LEU A 225 -3.02 -17.12 -13.94
C LEU A 225 -3.70 -16.63 -15.22
N ILE A 226 -3.28 -15.48 -15.76
CA ILE A 226 -3.73 -14.98 -17.08
C ILE A 226 -3.39 -15.99 -18.17
N ASP A 227 -2.13 -16.43 -18.24
CA ASP A 227 -1.68 -17.41 -19.25
C ASP A 227 -2.52 -18.70 -19.19
N ARG A 228 -2.78 -19.21 -17.97
CA ARG A 228 -3.64 -20.39 -17.78
C ARG A 228 -5.08 -20.14 -18.22
N ALA A 229 -5.66 -18.98 -17.93
CA ALA A 229 -7.02 -18.65 -18.30
C ALA A 229 -7.18 -18.54 -19.84
N LEU A 230 -6.19 -17.95 -20.52
CA LEU A 230 -6.16 -17.87 -21.99
C LEU A 230 -5.97 -19.24 -22.66
N GLN A 231 -5.15 -20.12 -22.08
CA GLN A 231 -5.02 -21.50 -22.56
C GLN A 231 -6.32 -22.30 -22.39
N ASP A 232 -7.01 -22.14 -21.26
CA ASP A 232 -8.31 -22.78 -21.02
C ASP A 232 -9.38 -22.27 -22.00
N LYS A 233 -9.32 -20.98 -22.39
CA LYS A 233 -10.21 -20.40 -23.42
C LYS A 233 -9.95 -20.99 -24.81
N ALA A 234 -8.69 -21.22 -25.18
CA ALA A 234 -8.32 -21.74 -26.49
C ALA A 234 -8.66 -23.23 -26.70
N ARG A 235 -9.00 -23.96 -25.62
CA ARG A 235 -9.41 -25.37 -25.66
C ARG A 235 -10.92 -25.60 -25.75
N LEU A 236 -11.70 -24.53 -25.65
CA LEU A 236 -13.17 -24.53 -25.75
C LEU A 236 -13.62 -24.11 -27.17
#